data_c2a04c1937381f2a1b914f83ebbbca40
#
_entry.id   c2a04c1937381f2a1b914f83ebbbca40
#
_cell.length_a   1.000
_cell.length_b   1.000
_cell.length_c   1.000
_cell.angle_alpha   90.00
_cell.angle_beta   90.00
_cell.angle_gamma   90.00
#
_symmetry.space_group_name_H-M   'P 1'
#
loop_
_entity.id
_entity.type
_entity.pdbx_description
1 polymer ?
#
loop_
_entity_poly.entity_id
_entity_poly.type
_entity_poly.pdbx_seq_one_letter_code
_entity_poly.pdbx_strand_id
1 'polypeptide(L)'
;MRFRSLYGILAAGLIPVICPASGSSAAEKLSPERCMALFKDSKSDPVWRRMAFRRLLEQEKNPEKLLKMAVKDKDPAIRRRGLYEMYTLKGADAYPYLMAAVNDRDHSVAELLIRCAVALPEGEPRQELLKTIARKSRVLRVRREAVRIADFPYYRENRRLADDPSYDHDLIKVKSVMLPQKNWKFVLDPLADGHHKGFFKTAFDDSKWKNINIGYWEKQGYKYNGIAWYRLKFRAPEKVAHNAVELYFRGVDETAWVWLNDTFIGQHDIGIRGWNKPFYLDVTKEFLWGKENVLTVRVEDTGNAGGIWKPVSLEIWK
;
A
#
# COMPACT_ATOMS: atom_id res chain seq x y z
N MET A 1 4.86 -13.31 21.78
CA MET A 1 5.70 -13.23 20.57
C MET A 1 5.82 -11.78 20.15
N ARG A 2 7.03 -11.26 20.10
CA ARG A 2 7.28 -9.82 19.88
C ARG A 2 7.13 -9.47 18.40
N PHE A 3 6.13 -8.67 18.05
CA PHE A 3 6.01 -8.06 16.73
C PHE A 3 7.14 -7.03 16.52
N ARG A 4 8.21 -7.44 15.88
CA ARG A 4 9.18 -6.55 15.24
C ARG A 4 9.04 -6.77 13.75
N SER A 5 8.55 -5.82 13.02
CA SER A 5 8.80 -5.60 11.58
C SER A 5 7.65 -4.95 10.81
N LEU A 6 7.12 -3.84 11.28
CA LEU A 6 6.29 -2.94 10.44
C LEU A 6 6.84 -1.51 10.41
N TYR A 7 8.08 -1.31 10.88
CA TYR A 7 8.67 0.03 11.00
C TYR A 7 9.35 0.57 9.73
N GLY A 8 9.45 -0.24 8.66
CA GLY A 8 10.22 0.15 7.46
C GLY A 8 9.52 1.08 6.47
N ILE A 9 8.20 1.24 6.52
CA ILE A 9 7.45 1.98 5.47
C ILE A 9 6.99 3.38 5.95
N LEU A 10 7.04 3.67 7.24
CA LEU A 10 6.59 4.97 7.79
C LEU A 10 7.70 6.03 7.95
N ALA A 11 8.96 5.72 7.64
CA ALA A 11 10.08 6.63 7.86
C ALA A 11 10.40 7.58 6.71
N ALA A 12 9.79 7.44 5.55
CA ALA A 12 10.08 8.28 4.39
C ALA A 12 9.12 9.46 4.27
N GLY A 13 9.31 10.48 5.09
CA GLY A 13 8.51 11.72 4.98
C GLY A 13 8.74 12.75 6.08
N LEU A 14 9.71 12.55 6.94
CA LEU A 14 10.17 13.60 7.84
C LEU A 14 11.26 14.41 7.12
N ILE A 15 10.88 15.53 6.53
CA ILE A 15 11.80 16.60 6.18
C ILE A 15 12.43 17.04 7.52
N PRO A 16 13.76 16.98 7.69
CA PRO A 16 14.38 17.57 8.86
C PRO A 16 14.14 19.09 8.79
N VAL A 17 13.37 19.60 9.72
CA VAL A 17 13.35 21.04 9.96
C VAL A 17 14.73 21.36 10.52
N ILE A 18 15.59 21.96 9.67
CA ILE A 18 16.86 22.55 10.08
C ILE A 18 16.51 23.68 11.03
N CYS A 19 16.61 23.44 12.32
CA CYS A 19 16.62 24.51 13.31
C CYS A 19 17.91 25.30 13.13
N PRO A 20 17.86 26.65 13.06
CA PRO A 20 19.07 27.42 13.13
C PRO A 20 19.74 27.19 14.48
N ALA A 21 21.02 26.84 14.43
CA ALA A 21 21.85 26.61 15.60
C ALA A 21 22.18 27.96 16.28
N SER A 22 21.23 28.46 17.08
CA SER A 22 21.52 29.50 18.11
C SER A 22 20.24 29.71 18.93
N GLY A 23 20.05 28.92 19.98
CA GLY A 23 18.90 29.04 20.90
C GLY A 23 18.60 27.79 21.72
N SER A 24 19.56 26.90 21.91
CA SER A 24 19.36 25.59 22.57
C SER A 24 19.06 25.64 24.07
N SER A 25 19.14 26.78 24.74
CA SER A 25 19.04 26.83 26.21
C SER A 25 17.63 27.08 26.77
N ALA A 26 16.70 27.63 25.99
CA ALA A 26 15.36 27.97 26.50
C ALA A 26 14.33 26.83 26.36
N ALA A 27 14.43 26.01 25.32
CA ALA A 27 13.52 24.88 25.09
C ALA A 27 13.79 23.67 26.00
N GLU A 28 15.01 23.54 26.51
CA GLU A 28 15.43 22.43 27.37
C GLU A 28 14.86 22.52 28.81
N LYS A 29 14.34 23.66 29.22
CA LYS A 29 13.96 23.95 30.62
C LYS A 29 12.45 24.07 30.89
N LEU A 30 11.57 23.68 29.99
CA LEU A 30 10.12 23.73 30.24
C LEU A 30 9.72 22.54 31.14
N SER A 31 9.21 22.82 32.35
CA SER A 31 8.65 21.79 33.19
C SER A 31 7.39 21.17 32.59
N PRO A 32 7.00 19.94 32.99
CA PRO A 32 5.75 19.30 32.50
C PRO A 32 4.51 20.18 32.70
N GLU A 33 4.44 20.89 33.85
CA GLU A 33 3.32 21.80 34.18
C GLU A 33 3.28 22.99 33.20
N ARG A 34 4.45 23.56 32.84
CA ARG A 34 4.55 24.66 31.91
C ARG A 34 4.18 24.18 30.50
N CYS A 35 4.63 22.98 30.11
CA CYS A 35 4.25 22.37 28.84
C CYS A 35 2.73 22.14 28.78
N MET A 36 2.12 21.63 29.85
CA MET A 36 0.67 21.41 29.91
C MET A 36 -0.11 22.73 29.83
N ALA A 37 0.35 23.77 30.49
CA ALA A 37 -0.26 25.10 30.42
C ALA A 37 -0.22 25.64 28.97
N LEU A 38 0.95 25.59 28.30
CA LEU A 38 1.11 25.98 26.89
C LEU A 38 0.25 25.17 25.93
N PHE A 39 0.20 23.85 26.10
CA PHE A 39 -0.62 22.97 25.27
C PHE A 39 -2.11 23.30 25.38
N LYS A 40 -2.60 23.54 26.59
CA LYS A 40 -4.01 23.87 26.85
C LYS A 40 -4.41 25.28 26.41
N ASP A 41 -3.48 26.22 26.43
CA ASP A 41 -3.78 27.60 26.05
C ASP A 41 -3.97 27.72 24.55
N SER A 42 -5.24 27.80 24.15
CA SER A 42 -5.61 27.93 22.75
C SER A 42 -5.17 29.25 22.07
N LYS A 43 -4.74 30.24 22.83
CA LYS A 43 -4.25 31.53 22.36
C LYS A 43 -2.74 31.55 22.16
N SER A 44 -2.03 30.61 22.75
CA SER A 44 -0.58 30.45 22.56
C SER A 44 -0.26 30.16 21.10
N ASP A 45 0.95 30.56 20.68
CA ASP A 45 1.46 30.31 19.33
C ASP A 45 1.41 28.81 18.98
N PRO A 46 0.90 28.45 17.78
CA PRO A 46 0.77 27.06 17.39
C PRO A 46 2.07 26.25 17.42
N VAL A 47 3.20 26.87 17.12
CA VAL A 47 4.51 26.18 17.15
C VAL A 47 4.86 25.79 18.59
N TRP A 48 4.70 26.72 19.54
CA TRP A 48 4.96 26.45 20.95
C TRP A 48 4.00 25.40 21.52
N ARG A 49 2.72 25.41 21.11
CA ARG A 49 1.74 24.40 21.51
C ARG A 49 2.14 23.01 21.01
N ARG A 50 2.58 22.89 19.76
CA ARG A 50 3.05 21.63 19.15
C ARG A 50 4.31 21.12 19.85
N MET A 51 5.25 22.00 20.16
CA MET A 51 6.47 21.66 20.92
C MET A 51 6.14 21.17 22.32
N ALA A 52 5.26 21.87 23.02
CA ALA A 52 4.80 21.50 24.36
C ALA A 52 4.11 20.12 24.34
N PHE A 53 3.22 19.87 23.38
CA PHE A 53 2.57 18.58 23.21
C PHE A 53 3.57 17.45 22.96
N ARG A 54 4.55 17.67 22.07
CA ARG A 54 5.63 16.70 21.82
C ARG A 54 6.40 16.37 23.09
N ARG A 55 6.79 17.39 23.86
CA ARG A 55 7.54 17.23 25.11
C ARG A 55 6.75 16.45 26.15
N LEU A 56 5.45 16.72 26.26
CA LEU A 56 4.55 15.96 27.14
C LEU A 56 4.47 14.49 26.74
N LEU A 57 4.39 14.18 25.45
CA LEU A 57 4.40 12.79 24.97
C LEU A 57 5.70 12.06 25.32
N GLU A 58 6.84 12.73 25.27
CA GLU A 58 8.15 12.16 25.60
C GLU A 58 8.30 11.85 27.11
N GLN A 59 7.59 12.58 27.96
CA GLN A 59 7.69 12.49 29.43
C GLN A 59 6.60 11.62 30.06
N GLU A 60 5.47 11.46 29.40
CA GLU A 60 4.29 10.79 29.96
C GLU A 60 4.36 9.27 29.76
N LYS A 61 4.36 8.51 30.87
CA LYS A 61 4.37 7.05 30.84
C LYS A 61 3.03 6.47 30.35
N ASN A 62 1.93 7.17 30.60
CA ASN A 62 0.60 6.79 30.16
C ASN A 62 -0.07 7.96 29.43
N PRO A 63 0.20 8.15 28.15
CA PRO A 63 -0.24 9.35 27.41
C PRO A 63 -1.72 9.33 27.04
N GLU A 64 -2.51 8.31 27.40
CA GLU A 64 -3.90 8.17 26.94
C GLU A 64 -4.76 9.43 27.23
N LYS A 65 -4.66 9.99 28.43
CA LYS A 65 -5.41 11.21 28.79
C LYS A 65 -5.00 12.41 27.94
N LEU A 66 -3.71 12.57 27.70
CA LEU A 66 -3.16 13.61 26.84
C LEU A 66 -3.61 13.42 25.38
N LEU A 67 -3.58 12.18 24.89
CA LEU A 67 -4.00 11.84 23.54
C LEU A 67 -5.51 12.08 23.31
N LYS A 68 -6.36 11.78 24.32
CA LYS A 68 -7.79 12.10 24.27
C LYS A 68 -8.07 13.60 24.14
N MET A 69 -7.20 14.44 24.64
CA MET A 69 -7.27 15.90 24.43
C MET A 69 -6.77 16.27 23.04
N ALA A 70 -5.63 15.72 22.64
CA ALA A 70 -4.98 16.03 21.37
C ALA A 70 -5.83 15.70 20.12
N VAL A 71 -6.55 14.58 20.13
CA VAL A 71 -7.42 14.20 19.00
C VAL A 71 -8.60 15.15 18.77
N LYS A 72 -8.90 16.01 19.74
CA LYS A 72 -9.95 17.04 19.67
C LYS A 72 -9.40 18.46 19.55
N ASP A 73 -8.09 18.61 19.44
CA ASP A 73 -7.47 19.93 19.43
C ASP A 73 -7.86 20.75 18.18
N LYS A 74 -7.85 22.09 18.34
CA LYS A 74 -8.12 23.00 17.21
C LYS A 74 -7.02 22.94 16.13
N ASP A 75 -5.77 22.66 16.53
CA ASP A 75 -4.63 22.56 15.63
C ASP A 75 -4.61 21.20 14.94
N PRO A 76 -4.71 21.14 13.60
CA PRO A 76 -4.74 19.87 12.87
C PRO A 76 -3.45 19.07 13.03
N ALA A 77 -2.29 19.70 13.20
CA ALA A 77 -1.04 18.98 13.40
C ALA A 77 -1.03 18.25 14.77
N ILE A 78 -1.64 18.84 15.80
CA ILE A 78 -1.83 18.21 17.09
C ILE A 78 -2.84 17.07 16.98
N ARG A 79 -3.98 17.27 16.28
CA ARG A 79 -4.97 16.19 16.07
C ARG A 79 -4.36 15.02 15.32
N ARG A 80 -3.65 15.31 14.23
CA ARG A 80 -2.98 14.28 13.42
C ARG A 80 -1.99 13.47 14.25
N ARG A 81 -1.12 14.14 15.02
CA ARG A 81 -0.15 13.46 15.88
C ARG A 81 -0.87 12.70 16.99
N GLY A 82 -1.90 13.27 17.62
CA GLY A 82 -2.70 12.61 18.65
C GLY A 82 -3.36 11.32 18.16
N LEU A 83 -3.94 11.32 16.94
CA LEU A 83 -4.53 10.13 16.34
C LEU A 83 -3.49 9.07 16.01
N TYR A 84 -2.34 9.47 15.47
CA TYR A 84 -1.23 8.55 15.17
C TYR A 84 -0.74 7.85 16.43
N GLU A 85 -0.45 8.62 17.49
CA GLU A 85 0.01 8.07 18.78
C GLU A 85 -1.08 7.23 19.48
N MET A 86 -2.35 7.62 19.36
CA MET A 86 -3.47 6.82 19.86
C MET A 86 -3.54 5.46 19.16
N TYR A 87 -3.38 5.44 17.85
CA TYR A 87 -3.33 4.21 17.07
C TYR A 87 -2.11 3.36 17.43
N THR A 88 -0.94 3.98 17.61
CA THR A 88 0.30 3.29 18.02
C THR A 88 0.16 2.66 19.40
N LEU A 89 -0.52 3.35 20.32
CA LEU A 89 -0.72 2.88 21.69
C LEU A 89 -1.74 1.75 21.80
N LYS A 90 -2.85 1.85 21.05
CA LYS A 90 -4.04 0.98 21.23
C LYS A 90 -4.25 -0.01 20.08
N GLY A 91 -3.56 0.14 18.95
CA GLY A 91 -3.80 -0.71 17.79
C GLY A 91 -5.26 -0.64 17.31
N ALA A 92 -5.91 -1.80 17.21
CA ALA A 92 -7.30 -1.91 16.79
C ALA A 92 -8.29 -1.21 17.74
N ASP A 93 -7.96 -1.12 19.03
CA ASP A 93 -8.81 -0.45 20.04
C ASP A 93 -8.85 1.09 19.88
N ALA A 94 -8.02 1.64 18.97
CA ALA A 94 -8.12 3.04 18.57
C ALA A 94 -9.30 3.32 17.63
N TYR A 95 -9.98 2.30 17.12
CA TYR A 95 -11.08 2.41 16.17
C TYR A 95 -12.11 3.50 16.47
N PRO A 96 -12.63 3.66 17.71
CA PRO A 96 -13.59 4.72 18.02
C PRO A 96 -13.04 6.14 17.77
N TYR A 97 -11.75 6.35 18.01
CA TYR A 97 -11.09 7.64 17.77
C TYR A 97 -10.90 7.91 16.29
N LEU A 98 -10.57 6.88 15.49
CA LEU A 98 -10.48 6.97 14.04
C LEU A 98 -11.83 7.30 13.44
N MET A 99 -12.89 6.62 13.88
CA MET A 99 -14.26 6.88 13.44
C MET A 99 -14.74 8.30 13.77
N ALA A 100 -14.41 8.80 14.96
CA ALA A 100 -14.75 10.18 15.34
C ALA A 100 -14.08 11.25 14.47
N ALA A 101 -12.91 10.94 13.90
CA ALA A 101 -12.13 11.86 13.08
C ALA A 101 -12.49 11.84 11.58
N VAL A 102 -13.40 10.95 11.13
CA VAL A 102 -13.73 10.78 9.69
C VAL A 102 -14.18 12.08 9.00
N ASN A 103 -14.82 12.97 9.74
CA ASN A 103 -15.28 14.27 9.22
C ASN A 103 -14.25 15.41 9.36
N ASP A 104 -13.01 15.11 9.72
CA ASP A 104 -11.99 16.15 9.84
C ASP A 104 -11.82 16.89 8.52
N ARG A 105 -11.66 18.22 8.65
CA ARG A 105 -11.52 19.11 7.48
C ARG A 105 -10.08 19.18 6.96
N ASP A 106 -9.14 18.82 7.83
CA ASP A 106 -7.74 18.90 7.51
C ASP A 106 -7.29 17.71 6.67
N HIS A 107 -6.60 18.00 5.59
CA HIS A 107 -6.14 17.03 4.61
C HIS A 107 -5.20 15.98 5.23
N SER A 108 -4.28 16.44 6.08
CA SER A 108 -3.27 15.58 6.69
C SER A 108 -3.85 14.62 7.75
N VAL A 109 -4.92 15.05 8.43
CA VAL A 109 -5.68 14.19 9.35
C VAL A 109 -6.46 13.15 8.55
N ALA A 110 -7.15 13.56 7.49
CA ALA A 110 -7.93 12.66 6.64
C ALA A 110 -7.05 11.60 5.94
N GLU A 111 -5.86 11.97 5.46
CA GLU A 111 -4.90 11.02 4.88
C GLU A 111 -4.36 10.02 5.91
N LEU A 112 -4.14 10.47 7.15
CA LEU A 112 -3.74 9.56 8.22
C LEU A 112 -4.79 8.48 8.48
N LEU A 113 -6.09 8.81 8.40
CA LEU A 113 -7.18 7.85 8.61
C LEU A 113 -7.14 6.70 7.60
N ILE A 114 -6.81 6.97 6.34
CA ILE A 114 -6.62 5.88 5.34
C ILE A 114 -5.50 4.95 5.77
N ARG A 115 -4.36 5.51 6.19
CA ARG A 115 -3.20 4.71 6.63
C ARG A 115 -3.54 3.85 7.85
N CYS A 116 -4.22 4.43 8.82
CA CYS A 116 -4.68 3.66 9.99
C CYS A 116 -5.71 2.60 9.59
N ALA A 117 -6.64 2.91 8.70
CA ALA A 117 -7.64 1.95 8.24
C ALA A 117 -7.00 0.74 7.55
N VAL A 118 -6.02 0.97 6.66
CA VAL A 118 -5.29 -0.12 5.98
C VAL A 118 -4.47 -0.96 6.97
N ALA A 119 -3.95 -0.34 8.02
CA ALA A 119 -3.15 -1.02 9.04
C ALA A 119 -3.99 -1.77 10.10
N LEU A 120 -5.32 -1.57 10.14
CA LEU A 120 -6.22 -2.40 10.95
C LEU A 120 -6.22 -3.84 10.44
N PRO A 121 -6.41 -4.83 11.32
CA PRO A 121 -6.64 -6.21 10.91
C PRO A 121 -7.75 -6.32 9.87
N GLU A 122 -7.62 -7.27 8.95
CA GLU A 122 -8.71 -7.56 7.99
C GLU A 122 -9.97 -7.95 8.74
N GLY A 123 -11.11 -7.45 8.28
CA GLY A 123 -12.40 -7.73 8.87
C GLY A 123 -13.32 -6.51 8.95
N GLU A 124 -14.41 -6.66 9.69
CA GLU A 124 -15.50 -5.69 9.73
C GLU A 124 -15.08 -4.29 10.16
N PRO A 125 -14.26 -4.07 11.23
CA PRO A 125 -13.87 -2.73 11.64
C PRO A 125 -13.11 -1.96 10.56
N ARG A 126 -12.20 -2.63 9.84
CA ARG A 126 -11.47 -2.04 8.72
C ARG A 126 -12.42 -1.63 7.59
N GLN A 127 -13.29 -2.55 7.18
CA GLN A 127 -14.24 -2.34 6.10
C GLN A 127 -15.23 -1.22 6.43
N GLU A 128 -15.74 -1.17 7.65
CA GLU A 128 -16.67 -0.12 8.06
C GLU A 128 -16.01 1.26 8.13
N LEU A 129 -14.77 1.32 8.64
CA LEU A 129 -14.03 2.59 8.65
C LEU A 129 -13.82 3.09 7.21
N LEU A 130 -13.36 2.24 6.28
CA LEU A 130 -13.16 2.60 4.88
C LEU A 130 -14.47 3.05 4.22
N LYS A 131 -15.57 2.31 4.40
CA LYS A 131 -16.90 2.69 3.89
C LYS A 131 -17.38 4.03 4.49
N THR A 132 -17.08 4.27 5.75
CA THR A 132 -17.46 5.52 6.42
C THR A 132 -16.64 6.70 5.93
N ILE A 133 -15.32 6.52 5.74
CA ILE A 133 -14.44 7.52 5.11
C ILE A 133 -14.94 7.85 3.69
N ALA A 134 -15.25 6.81 2.89
CA ALA A 134 -15.76 6.97 1.53
C ALA A 134 -17.04 7.82 1.46
N ARG A 135 -17.94 7.66 2.43
CA ARG A 135 -19.21 8.39 2.48
C ARG A 135 -19.11 9.77 3.12
N LYS A 136 -18.30 9.91 4.18
CA LYS A 136 -18.39 11.08 5.08
C LYS A 136 -17.16 11.99 5.06
N SER A 137 -15.98 11.54 4.61
CA SER A 137 -14.80 12.39 4.59
C SER A 137 -15.05 13.66 3.75
N ARG A 138 -14.57 14.79 4.24
CA ARG A 138 -14.67 16.08 3.52
C ARG A 138 -13.62 16.23 2.42
N VAL A 139 -12.61 15.38 2.43
CA VAL A 139 -11.49 15.40 1.48
C VAL A 139 -11.79 14.44 0.33
N LEU A 140 -12.08 14.98 -0.86
CA LEU A 140 -12.52 14.19 -2.02
C LEU A 140 -11.52 13.09 -2.41
N ARG A 141 -10.22 13.41 -2.41
CA ARG A 141 -9.16 12.43 -2.70
C ARG A 141 -9.21 11.26 -1.73
N VAL A 142 -9.37 11.54 -0.44
CA VAL A 142 -9.44 10.52 0.61
C VAL A 142 -10.70 9.66 0.47
N ARG A 143 -11.85 10.25 0.08
CA ARG A 143 -13.06 9.47 -0.25
C ARG A 143 -12.83 8.50 -1.39
N ARG A 144 -12.23 8.98 -2.49
CA ARG A 144 -11.93 8.12 -3.66
C ARG A 144 -10.98 6.99 -3.29
N GLU A 145 -9.96 7.28 -2.51
CA GLU A 145 -9.02 6.29 -2.05
C GLU A 145 -9.68 5.23 -1.13
N ALA A 146 -10.56 5.67 -0.23
CA ALA A 146 -11.31 4.75 0.63
C ALA A 146 -12.25 3.84 -0.18
N VAL A 147 -12.93 4.37 -1.21
CA VAL A 147 -13.75 3.56 -2.14
C VAL A 147 -12.86 2.51 -2.80
N ARG A 148 -11.74 2.92 -3.37
CA ARG A 148 -10.80 2.02 -4.05
C ARG A 148 -10.36 0.88 -3.15
N ILE A 149 -9.96 1.18 -1.93
CA ILE A 149 -9.44 0.17 -0.98
C ILE A 149 -10.57 -0.73 -0.47
N ALA A 150 -11.76 -0.19 -0.19
CA ALA A 150 -12.89 -0.96 0.32
C ALA A 150 -13.48 -1.89 -0.74
N ASP A 151 -13.48 -1.46 -2.01
CA ASP A 151 -14.05 -2.19 -3.13
C ASP A 151 -13.07 -3.20 -3.75
N PHE A 152 -11.76 -2.99 -3.52
CA PHE A 152 -10.71 -3.84 -4.06
C PHE A 152 -9.88 -4.48 -2.93
N PRO A 153 -10.33 -5.64 -2.38
CA PRO A 153 -9.75 -6.24 -1.18
C PRO A 153 -8.44 -7.00 -1.42
N TYR A 154 -7.91 -6.97 -2.63
CA TYR A 154 -6.73 -7.75 -3.00
C TYR A 154 -5.45 -7.11 -2.49
N TYR A 155 -5.02 -7.58 -1.36
CA TYR A 155 -3.72 -7.25 -0.75
C TYR A 155 -3.14 -8.49 -0.08
N ARG A 156 -1.84 -8.73 -0.25
CA ARG A 156 -1.08 -9.68 0.56
C ARG A 156 0.34 -9.15 0.74
N GLU A 157 0.96 -9.52 1.82
CA GLU A 157 2.39 -9.31 1.97
C GLU A 157 3.14 -10.19 0.97
N ASN A 158 3.85 -9.56 0.04
CA ASN A 158 4.66 -10.28 -0.93
C ASN A 158 5.86 -10.89 -0.23
N ARG A 159 6.01 -12.19 -0.37
CA ARG A 159 7.19 -12.91 0.08
C ARG A 159 8.02 -13.28 -1.12
N ARG A 160 9.31 -13.07 -1.00
CA ARG A 160 10.30 -13.63 -1.89
C ARG A 160 10.96 -14.80 -1.18
N LEU A 161 11.30 -15.82 -1.92
CA LEU A 161 12.04 -16.96 -1.35
C LEU A 161 13.37 -16.50 -0.72
N ALA A 162 14.05 -15.56 -1.36
CA ALA A 162 15.29 -14.95 -0.87
C ALA A 162 15.14 -14.21 0.48
N ASP A 163 13.92 -13.81 0.84
CA ASP A 163 13.62 -13.06 2.08
C ASP A 163 12.99 -13.97 3.15
N ASP A 164 12.82 -15.27 2.87
CA ASP A 164 12.24 -16.24 3.79
C ASP A 164 13.31 -16.70 4.80
N PRO A 165 13.17 -16.35 6.11
CA PRO A 165 14.15 -16.71 7.13
C PRO A 165 14.23 -18.23 7.41
N SER A 166 13.28 -19.02 6.92
CA SER A 166 13.34 -20.48 6.97
C SER A 166 14.21 -21.07 5.86
N TYR A 167 14.63 -20.24 4.91
CA TYR A 167 15.46 -20.63 3.79
C TYR A 167 16.92 -20.34 4.10
N ASP A 168 17.63 -21.37 4.55
CA ASP A 168 19.02 -21.29 5.04
C ASP A 168 20.04 -21.76 3.98
N HIS A 169 19.75 -21.54 2.69
CA HIS A 169 20.57 -22.04 1.60
C HIS A 169 20.80 -21.00 0.52
N ASP A 170 21.93 -21.12 -0.16
CA ASP A 170 22.17 -20.39 -1.39
C ASP A 170 21.14 -20.77 -2.44
N LEU A 171 20.37 -19.80 -2.90
CA LEU A 171 19.39 -19.99 -3.95
C LEU A 171 20.10 -20.14 -5.30
N ILE A 172 20.03 -21.32 -5.86
CA ILE A 172 20.55 -21.61 -7.19
C ILE A 172 19.44 -21.50 -8.21
N LYS A 173 19.59 -20.60 -9.17
CA LYS A 173 18.66 -20.52 -10.29
C LYS A 173 18.86 -21.72 -11.21
N VAL A 174 17.86 -22.59 -11.27
CA VAL A 174 17.85 -23.78 -12.12
C VAL A 174 17.52 -23.43 -13.56
N LYS A 175 16.50 -22.56 -13.74
CA LYS A 175 15.99 -22.20 -15.06
C LYS A 175 15.29 -20.84 -15.01
N SER A 176 15.43 -20.10 -16.11
CA SER A 176 14.62 -18.91 -16.39
C SER A 176 13.84 -19.15 -17.68
N VAL A 177 12.53 -18.93 -17.65
CA VAL A 177 11.64 -19.11 -18.80
C VAL A 177 10.95 -17.80 -19.10
N MET A 178 11.34 -17.18 -20.21
CA MET A 178 10.70 -15.95 -20.65
C MET A 178 9.26 -16.23 -21.10
N LEU A 179 8.29 -15.50 -20.54
CA LEU A 179 6.91 -15.57 -21.01
C LEU A 179 6.75 -14.87 -22.37
N PRO A 180 5.73 -15.24 -23.16
CA PRO A 180 5.44 -14.57 -24.42
C PRO A 180 5.37 -13.05 -24.25
N GLN A 181 6.02 -12.32 -25.16
CA GLN A 181 6.02 -10.85 -25.13
C GLN A 181 4.98 -10.24 -26.07
N LYS A 182 4.23 -11.08 -26.77
CA LYS A 182 3.21 -10.67 -27.74
C LYS A 182 1.90 -11.37 -27.46
N ASN A 183 0.82 -10.75 -27.96
CA ASN A 183 -0.51 -11.34 -27.98
C ASN A 183 -1.12 -11.59 -26.58
N TRP A 184 -0.80 -10.78 -25.59
CA TRP A 184 -1.54 -10.77 -24.34
C TRP A 184 -2.96 -10.24 -24.61
N LYS A 185 -3.96 -10.84 -24.01
CA LYS A 185 -5.30 -10.28 -23.98
C LYS A 185 -5.31 -9.03 -23.11
N PHE A 186 -6.02 -7.98 -23.58
CA PHE A 186 -6.00 -6.67 -22.96
C PHE A 186 -7.37 -5.99 -23.02
N VAL A 187 -7.76 -5.34 -21.91
CA VAL A 187 -8.96 -4.52 -21.84
C VAL A 187 -8.74 -3.35 -20.89
N LEU A 188 -9.27 -2.18 -21.23
CA LEU A 188 -9.37 -1.03 -20.33
C LEU A 188 -10.52 -1.25 -19.34
N ASP A 189 -10.34 -0.81 -18.11
CA ASP A 189 -11.31 -0.93 -17.03
C ASP A 189 -11.59 0.45 -16.39
N PRO A 190 -12.27 1.35 -17.10
CA PRO A 190 -12.50 2.71 -16.63
C PRO A 190 -13.42 2.80 -15.40
N LEU A 191 -14.20 1.75 -15.13
CA LEU A 191 -15.08 1.66 -13.96
C LEU A 191 -14.41 1.00 -12.78
N ALA A 192 -13.19 0.46 -12.94
CA ALA A 192 -12.43 -0.27 -11.93
C ALA A 192 -13.17 -1.52 -11.37
N ASP A 193 -14.11 -2.08 -12.12
CA ASP A 193 -15.02 -3.15 -11.70
C ASP A 193 -14.67 -4.53 -12.29
N GLY A 194 -13.58 -4.65 -13.02
CA GLY A 194 -13.15 -5.90 -13.66
C GLY A 194 -12.96 -7.06 -12.67
N HIS A 195 -12.60 -6.77 -11.43
CA HIS A 195 -12.50 -7.79 -10.37
C HIS A 195 -13.89 -8.34 -9.99
N HIS A 196 -14.93 -7.52 -9.95
CA HIS A 196 -16.32 -7.99 -9.75
C HIS A 196 -16.82 -8.80 -10.95
N LYS A 197 -16.39 -8.45 -12.16
CA LYS A 197 -16.68 -9.20 -13.39
C LYS A 197 -15.91 -10.52 -13.48
N GLY A 198 -14.96 -10.75 -12.57
CA GLY A 198 -14.16 -11.96 -12.53
C GLY A 198 -13.11 -12.04 -13.64
N PHE A 199 -12.56 -10.91 -14.09
CA PHE A 199 -11.53 -10.85 -15.14
C PHE A 199 -10.30 -11.70 -14.84
N PHE A 200 -10.04 -12.00 -13.57
CA PHE A 200 -8.94 -12.85 -13.14
C PHE A 200 -9.25 -14.36 -13.20
N LYS A 201 -10.53 -14.75 -13.35
CA LYS A 201 -10.93 -16.16 -13.34
C LYS A 201 -10.44 -16.88 -14.61
N THR A 202 -9.94 -18.10 -14.46
CA THR A 202 -9.50 -18.94 -15.59
C THR A 202 -10.62 -19.20 -16.57
N ALA A 203 -11.84 -19.40 -16.07
CA ALA A 203 -13.05 -19.62 -16.87
C ALA A 203 -13.61 -18.35 -17.54
N PHE A 204 -13.01 -17.17 -17.28
CA PHE A 204 -13.50 -15.94 -17.93
C PHE A 204 -13.25 -15.96 -19.42
N ASP A 205 -14.30 -15.63 -20.20
CA ASP A 205 -14.21 -15.52 -21.66
C ASP A 205 -13.58 -14.17 -22.06
N ASP A 206 -12.31 -14.21 -22.43
CA ASP A 206 -11.55 -13.08 -22.91
C ASP A 206 -11.46 -12.97 -24.44
N SER A 207 -12.32 -13.71 -25.16
CA SER A 207 -12.31 -13.74 -26.64
C SER A 207 -12.51 -12.36 -27.28
N LYS A 208 -13.28 -11.50 -26.64
CA LYS A 208 -13.57 -10.13 -27.08
C LYS A 208 -12.48 -9.12 -26.72
N TRP A 209 -11.50 -9.51 -25.90
CA TRP A 209 -10.41 -8.62 -25.55
C TRP A 209 -9.46 -8.41 -26.72
N LYS A 210 -8.86 -7.23 -26.79
CA LYS A 210 -7.84 -6.93 -27.79
C LYS A 210 -6.53 -7.64 -27.45
N ASN A 211 -5.65 -7.75 -28.43
CA ASN A 211 -4.30 -8.21 -28.18
C ASN A 211 -3.37 -7.01 -28.00
N ILE A 212 -2.45 -7.13 -27.05
CA ILE A 212 -1.39 -6.15 -26.78
C ILE A 212 -0.04 -6.86 -26.64
N ASN A 213 1.04 -6.15 -26.91
CA ASN A 213 2.39 -6.64 -26.67
C ASN A 213 2.94 -6.04 -25.35
N ILE A 214 3.95 -6.67 -24.79
CA ILE A 214 4.73 -6.07 -23.71
C ILE A 214 5.34 -4.76 -24.22
N GLY A 215 5.16 -3.68 -23.47
CA GLY A 215 5.51 -2.31 -23.84
C GLY A 215 4.48 -1.32 -23.31
N TYR A 216 4.74 -0.05 -23.47
CA TYR A 216 3.80 1.00 -23.11
C TYR A 216 2.54 0.91 -23.98
N TRP A 217 1.37 0.99 -23.35
CA TRP A 217 0.09 0.90 -24.08
C TRP A 217 -0.19 2.13 -24.95
N GLU A 218 0.35 3.32 -24.61
CA GLU A 218 0.25 4.54 -25.41
C GLU A 218 0.89 4.36 -26.80
N LYS A 219 2.04 3.65 -26.85
CA LYS A 219 2.70 3.32 -28.12
C LYS A 219 1.94 2.32 -28.98
N GLN A 220 0.93 1.67 -28.38
CA GLN A 220 0.07 0.71 -29.04
C GLN A 220 -1.36 1.25 -29.26
N GLY A 221 -1.53 2.58 -29.13
CA GLY A 221 -2.75 3.29 -29.47
C GLY A 221 -3.71 3.56 -28.31
N TYR A 222 -3.35 3.20 -27.08
CA TYR A 222 -4.21 3.41 -25.91
C TYR A 222 -3.75 4.65 -25.11
N LYS A 223 -4.23 5.82 -25.50
CA LYS A 223 -4.00 7.08 -24.73
C LYS A 223 -4.94 7.11 -23.54
N TYR A 224 -4.53 6.50 -22.43
CA TYR A 224 -5.39 6.26 -21.29
C TYR A 224 -4.59 6.23 -19.98
N ASN A 225 -5.06 6.94 -18.97
CA ASN A 225 -4.60 6.81 -17.58
C ASN A 225 -5.72 6.17 -16.77
N GLY A 226 -5.44 5.15 -16.01
CA GLY A 226 -6.39 4.38 -15.23
C GLY A 226 -6.06 2.91 -15.16
N ILE A 227 -7.10 2.09 -15.10
CA ILE A 227 -6.96 0.65 -14.89
C ILE A 227 -7.13 -0.10 -16.19
N ALA A 228 -6.20 -1.03 -16.44
CA ALA A 228 -6.31 -2.00 -17.52
C ALA A 228 -5.95 -3.41 -17.03
N TRP A 229 -6.47 -4.40 -17.72
CA TRP A 229 -6.23 -5.80 -17.43
C TRP A 229 -5.50 -6.48 -18.57
N TYR A 230 -4.54 -7.32 -18.19
CA TYR A 230 -3.78 -8.20 -19.08
C TYR A 230 -4.07 -9.64 -18.71
N ARG A 231 -4.19 -10.51 -19.71
CA ARG A 231 -4.29 -11.96 -19.51
C ARG A 231 -3.38 -12.68 -20.48
N LEU A 232 -2.71 -13.71 -19.99
CA LEU A 232 -1.86 -14.58 -20.78
C LEU A 232 -2.17 -16.05 -20.44
N LYS A 233 -2.54 -16.84 -21.44
CA LYS A 233 -2.53 -18.31 -21.35
C LYS A 233 -1.19 -18.80 -21.87
N PHE A 234 -0.50 -19.59 -21.07
CA PHE A 234 0.79 -20.14 -21.46
C PHE A 234 0.98 -21.56 -20.94
N ARG A 235 1.65 -22.41 -21.73
CA ARG A 235 2.00 -23.75 -21.30
C ARG A 235 3.26 -23.71 -20.45
N ALA A 236 3.17 -24.28 -19.26
CA ALA A 236 4.31 -24.42 -18.39
C ALA A 236 5.32 -25.45 -18.94
N PRO A 237 6.63 -25.29 -18.64
CA PRO A 237 7.60 -26.32 -18.93
C PRO A 237 7.31 -27.60 -18.14
N GLU A 238 7.95 -28.70 -18.57
CA GLU A 238 7.96 -29.93 -17.78
C GLU A 238 8.63 -29.70 -16.43
N LYS A 239 8.15 -30.42 -15.40
CA LYS A 239 8.59 -30.26 -14.03
C LYS A 239 10.08 -30.62 -13.91
N VAL A 240 10.82 -29.73 -13.26
CA VAL A 240 12.21 -29.94 -12.86
C VAL A 240 12.33 -29.95 -11.34
N ALA A 241 13.44 -30.48 -10.83
CA ALA A 241 13.72 -30.38 -9.40
C ALA A 241 13.86 -28.92 -9.00
N HIS A 242 13.06 -28.48 -8.02
CA HIS A 242 12.97 -27.09 -7.59
C HIS A 242 12.49 -27.00 -6.15
N ASN A 243 12.80 -25.88 -5.51
CA ASN A 243 12.28 -25.50 -4.22
C ASN A 243 11.24 -24.37 -4.36
N ALA A 244 11.43 -23.49 -5.34
CA ALA A 244 10.48 -22.42 -5.62
C ALA A 244 10.37 -22.09 -7.11
N VAL A 245 9.22 -21.50 -7.46
CA VAL A 245 8.95 -20.85 -8.74
C VAL A 245 8.47 -19.43 -8.45
N GLU A 246 9.12 -18.44 -9.05
CA GLU A 246 8.73 -17.05 -8.92
C GLU A 246 8.41 -16.45 -10.30
N LEU A 247 7.38 -15.62 -10.37
CA LEU A 247 7.19 -14.69 -11.47
C LEU A 247 8.06 -13.47 -11.26
N TYR A 248 8.88 -13.14 -12.24
CA TYR A 248 9.74 -11.96 -12.23
C TYR A 248 9.25 -10.93 -13.25
N PHE A 249 8.73 -9.82 -12.75
CA PHE A 249 8.36 -8.66 -13.53
C PHE A 249 9.50 -7.65 -13.53
N ARG A 250 10.03 -7.33 -14.71
CA ARG A 250 11.15 -6.37 -14.83
C ARG A 250 10.70 -4.93 -14.80
N GLY A 251 9.41 -4.66 -15.03
CA GLY A 251 8.83 -3.32 -14.91
C GLY A 251 7.37 -3.30 -15.33
N VAL A 252 6.54 -2.76 -14.45
CA VAL A 252 5.13 -2.42 -14.68
C VAL A 252 4.94 -0.97 -14.27
N ASP A 253 4.27 -0.21 -15.07
CA ASP A 253 4.02 1.22 -14.85
C ASP A 253 2.54 1.45 -14.56
N GLU A 254 2.14 1.78 -13.31
CA GLU A 254 2.92 2.03 -12.07
C GLU A 254 2.70 0.92 -11.05
N THR A 255 1.44 0.46 -10.92
CA THR A 255 0.98 -0.50 -9.91
C THR A 255 0.44 -1.76 -10.59
N ALA A 256 0.75 -2.92 -10.03
CA ALA A 256 0.26 -4.20 -10.51
C ALA A 256 -0.36 -5.05 -9.40
N TRP A 257 -1.46 -5.70 -9.71
CA TRP A 257 -2.03 -6.82 -8.93
C TRP A 257 -2.07 -8.05 -9.83
N VAL A 258 -1.66 -9.18 -9.30
CA VAL A 258 -1.35 -10.37 -10.10
C VAL A 258 -2.09 -11.59 -9.58
N TRP A 259 -2.71 -12.33 -10.49
CA TRP A 259 -3.35 -13.64 -10.24
C TRP A 259 -2.71 -14.68 -11.12
N LEU A 260 -2.53 -15.87 -10.58
CA LEU A 260 -2.19 -17.06 -11.34
C LEU A 260 -3.24 -18.15 -11.04
N ASN A 261 -3.87 -18.70 -12.08
CA ASN A 261 -4.86 -19.77 -11.97
C ASN A 261 -5.93 -19.48 -10.90
N ASP A 262 -6.63 -18.35 -11.02
CA ASP A 262 -7.67 -17.82 -10.13
C ASP A 262 -7.16 -17.26 -8.78
N THR A 263 -5.97 -17.61 -8.38
CA THR A 263 -5.43 -17.22 -7.06
C THR A 263 -4.71 -15.88 -7.14
N PHE A 264 -5.05 -14.96 -6.24
CA PHE A 264 -4.30 -13.73 -6.06
C PHE A 264 -2.93 -14.03 -5.44
N ILE A 265 -1.85 -13.69 -6.15
CA ILE A 265 -0.48 -14.04 -5.76
C ILE A 265 0.32 -12.86 -5.22
N GLY A 266 -0.17 -11.64 -5.37
CA GLY A 266 0.46 -10.46 -4.80
C GLY A 266 0.33 -9.21 -5.67
N GLN A 267 0.95 -8.14 -5.21
CA GLN A 267 0.91 -6.83 -5.87
C GLN A 267 2.28 -6.15 -5.86
N HIS A 268 2.42 -5.18 -6.75
CA HIS A 268 3.47 -4.17 -6.74
C HIS A 268 2.81 -2.81 -6.61
N ASP A 269 2.59 -2.35 -5.37
CA ASP A 269 1.90 -1.11 -5.05
C ASP A 269 2.80 -0.25 -4.15
N ILE A 270 3.77 0.40 -4.75
CA ILE A 270 4.69 1.32 -4.08
C ILE A 270 4.58 2.76 -4.63
N GLY A 271 3.46 3.04 -5.31
CA GLY A 271 3.14 4.31 -5.93
C GLY A 271 4.00 4.61 -7.17
N ILE A 272 3.96 5.86 -7.63
CA ILE A 272 4.64 6.34 -8.85
C ILE A 272 6.10 5.86 -8.99
N ARG A 273 6.82 5.74 -7.88
CA ARG A 273 8.22 5.28 -7.90
C ARG A 273 8.39 3.81 -8.30
N GLY A 274 7.29 3.07 -8.42
CA GLY A 274 7.26 1.66 -8.80
C GLY A 274 7.49 1.42 -10.30
N TRP A 275 7.24 2.40 -11.16
CA TRP A 275 7.20 2.26 -12.61
C TRP A 275 8.39 1.48 -13.24
N ASN A 276 9.59 1.63 -12.70
CA ASN A 276 10.80 0.97 -13.20
C ASN A 276 11.43 -0.03 -12.20
N LYS A 277 10.74 -0.33 -11.10
CA LYS A 277 11.26 -1.26 -10.09
C LYS A 277 10.82 -2.68 -10.43
N PRO A 278 11.78 -3.61 -10.55
CA PRO A 278 11.44 -5.01 -10.71
C PRO A 278 10.91 -5.59 -9.41
N PHE A 279 10.06 -6.61 -9.54
CA PHE A 279 9.54 -7.35 -8.40
C PHE A 279 9.35 -8.83 -8.71
N TYR A 280 9.32 -9.64 -7.65
CA TYR A 280 9.12 -11.08 -7.70
C TYR A 280 7.87 -11.45 -6.92
N LEU A 281 7.16 -12.47 -7.41
CA LEU A 281 6.01 -13.06 -6.73
C LEU A 281 6.16 -14.58 -6.70
N ASP A 282 6.16 -15.16 -5.50
CA ASP A 282 6.18 -16.62 -5.33
C ASP A 282 4.88 -17.23 -5.84
N VAL A 283 5.00 -18.17 -6.74
CA VAL A 283 3.92 -18.93 -7.37
C VAL A 283 4.11 -20.44 -7.24
N THR A 284 4.97 -20.87 -6.37
CA THR A 284 5.32 -22.29 -6.20
C THR A 284 4.12 -23.19 -6.03
N LYS A 285 3.10 -22.73 -5.30
CA LYS A 285 1.88 -23.48 -5.00
C LYS A 285 0.84 -23.44 -6.12
N GLU A 286 0.74 -22.30 -6.81
CA GLU A 286 -0.28 -22.03 -7.82
C GLU A 286 0.15 -22.47 -9.23
N PHE A 287 1.44 -22.74 -9.44
CA PHE A 287 2.01 -23.05 -10.74
C PHE A 287 1.72 -24.50 -11.17
N LEU A 288 1.11 -24.67 -12.34
CA LEU A 288 0.73 -25.96 -12.89
C LEU A 288 1.76 -26.43 -13.90
N TRP A 289 2.65 -27.32 -13.48
CA TRP A 289 3.70 -27.88 -14.33
C TRP A 289 3.15 -28.68 -15.52
N GLY A 290 3.76 -28.53 -16.71
CA GLY A 290 3.39 -29.24 -17.92
C GLY A 290 1.98 -28.93 -18.45
N LYS A 291 1.26 -28.04 -17.79
CA LYS A 291 -0.13 -27.67 -18.11
C LYS A 291 -0.23 -26.21 -18.57
N GLU A 292 -1.41 -25.85 -19.05
CA GLU A 292 -1.76 -24.45 -19.29
C GLU A 292 -1.95 -23.72 -17.96
N ASN A 293 -1.38 -22.54 -17.84
CA ASN A 293 -1.57 -21.60 -16.77
C ASN A 293 -2.17 -20.30 -17.32
N VAL A 294 -2.97 -19.64 -16.51
CA VAL A 294 -3.55 -18.34 -16.81
C VAL A 294 -3.00 -17.29 -15.88
N LEU A 295 -2.15 -16.41 -16.40
CA LEU A 295 -1.64 -15.23 -15.70
C LEU A 295 -2.54 -14.05 -15.99
N THR A 296 -3.05 -13.40 -14.95
CA THR A 296 -3.84 -12.17 -15.06
C THR A 296 -3.17 -11.06 -14.27
N VAL A 297 -3.05 -9.89 -14.88
CA VAL A 297 -2.44 -8.70 -14.25
C VAL A 297 -3.38 -7.52 -14.42
N ARG A 298 -3.79 -6.93 -13.31
CA ARG A 298 -4.44 -5.61 -13.27
C ARG A 298 -3.35 -4.57 -13.10
N VAL A 299 -3.29 -3.63 -14.01
CA VAL A 299 -2.34 -2.52 -13.99
C VAL A 299 -3.09 -1.22 -13.75
N GLU A 300 -2.57 -0.37 -12.90
CA GLU A 300 -3.05 1.00 -12.72
C GLU A 300 -1.92 1.97 -13.03
N ASP A 301 -2.19 2.84 -13.98
CA ASP A 301 -1.36 3.98 -14.36
C ASP A 301 -2.07 5.27 -13.96
N THR A 302 -1.38 6.16 -13.26
CA THR A 302 -1.92 7.44 -12.82
C THR A 302 -1.48 8.61 -13.68
N GLY A 303 -0.57 8.38 -14.62
CA GLY A 303 -0.12 9.42 -15.55
C GLY A 303 1.11 9.06 -16.39
N ASN A 304 1.20 9.70 -17.52
CA ASN A 304 2.23 9.57 -18.55
C ASN A 304 2.11 8.29 -19.37
N ALA A 305 2.81 7.22 -19.00
CA ALA A 305 2.88 6.00 -19.79
C ALA A 305 2.62 4.77 -18.92
N GLY A 306 1.68 3.94 -19.32
CA GLY A 306 1.26 2.79 -18.51
C GLY A 306 1.57 1.44 -19.16
N GLY A 307 1.47 0.38 -18.38
CA GLY A 307 1.49 -0.99 -18.86
C GLY A 307 2.61 -1.88 -18.31
N ILE A 308 2.56 -3.15 -18.71
CA ILE A 308 3.68 -4.08 -18.52
C ILE A 308 4.71 -3.76 -19.62
N TRP A 309 5.69 -2.92 -19.31
CA TRP A 309 6.57 -2.37 -20.34
C TRP A 309 7.91 -3.09 -20.47
N LYS A 310 8.24 -3.97 -19.52
CA LYS A 310 9.40 -4.86 -19.60
C LYS A 310 9.00 -6.33 -19.52
N PRO A 311 9.83 -7.24 -20.03
CA PRO A 311 9.54 -8.66 -20.06
C PRO A 311 9.21 -9.27 -18.69
N VAL A 312 8.37 -10.31 -18.72
CA VAL A 312 8.04 -11.15 -17.56
C VAL A 312 8.63 -12.53 -17.78
N SER A 313 9.18 -13.14 -16.72
CA SER A 313 9.71 -14.50 -16.76
C SER A 313 9.32 -15.30 -15.53
N LEU A 314 9.38 -16.61 -15.68
CA LEU A 314 9.39 -17.57 -14.56
C LEU A 314 10.85 -17.82 -14.19
N GLU A 315 11.15 -17.69 -12.91
CA GLU A 315 12.46 -18.01 -12.32
C GLU A 315 12.28 -19.24 -11.43
N ILE A 316 13.00 -20.31 -11.74
CA ILE A 316 12.92 -21.60 -11.04
C ILE A 316 14.18 -21.76 -10.21
N TRP A 317 14.00 -22.00 -8.92
CA TRP A 317 15.06 -22.03 -7.92
C TRP A 317 15.15 -23.39 -7.24
N LYS A 318 16.39 -23.77 -6.86
CA LYS A 318 16.68 -24.94 -6.07
C LYS A 318 17.59 -24.58 -4.89
#